data_53697b52a46fa0ea9b314a81fa158e6e
#
_entry.id   53697b52a46fa0ea9b314a81fa158e6e
#
_cell.length_a   1.000
_cell.length_b   1.000
_cell.length_c   1.000
_cell.angle_alpha   90.00
_cell.angle_beta   90.00
_cell.angle_gamma   90.00
#
_symmetry.space_group_name_H-M   'P 1'
#
loop_
_entity.id
_entity.type
_entity.pdbx_description
1 polymer ?
#
loop_
_entity_poly.entity_id
_entity_poly.type
_entity_poly.pdbx_seq_one_letter_code
_entity_poly.pdbx_strand_id
1 'polypeptide(L)'
;SLPRICARLWLAGEVDEVSWLGRGPHENYPDRLLAADLHRWQLPIAALHTPYVFPTDNGLRCDTRQLRLAEVSIEGKFHFSVSHYSQQQLAQARHQTDLVAQGGVHLCLDGFHMGVGGDDSWSQSVRPEFWLLPGSYSWNCIFR
;
A
#
# COMPACT_ATOMS: atom_id res chain seq x y z
N SER A 1 15.88 -1.93 -10.95
CA SER A 1 14.96 -2.77 -10.18
C SER A 1 13.53 -2.38 -10.49
N LEU A 2 12.59 -3.28 -10.21
CA LEU A 2 11.16 -3.01 -10.28
C LEU A 2 10.71 -2.35 -8.98
N PRO A 3 9.82 -1.34 -9.02
CA PRO A 3 9.35 -0.70 -7.80
C PRO A 3 8.44 -1.61 -6.96
N ARG A 4 7.57 -2.36 -7.63
CA ARG A 4 6.60 -3.26 -6.97
C ARG A 4 6.05 -4.31 -7.94
N ILE A 5 5.57 -5.42 -7.39
CA ILE A 5 4.86 -6.47 -8.10
C ILE A 5 3.53 -6.69 -7.39
N CYS A 6 2.44 -6.23 -7.99
CA CYS A 6 1.14 -6.17 -7.35
C CYS A 6 -0.02 -6.51 -8.28
N ALA A 7 -1.13 -6.94 -7.68
CA ALA A 7 -2.44 -6.94 -8.30
C ALA A 7 -3.18 -5.67 -7.91
N ARG A 8 -3.78 -4.99 -8.90
CA ARG A 8 -4.61 -3.80 -8.67
C ARG A 8 -6.07 -4.17 -8.89
N LEU A 9 -6.91 -3.79 -7.94
CA LEU A 9 -8.35 -4.02 -7.98
C LEU A 9 -9.08 -2.71 -7.69
N TRP A 10 -10.26 -2.60 -8.23
CA TRP A 10 -11.19 -1.56 -7.87
C TRP A 10 -12.47 -2.19 -7.32
N LEU A 11 -12.90 -1.74 -6.16
CA LEU A 11 -14.12 -2.17 -5.50
C LEU A 11 -15.15 -1.06 -5.62
N ALA A 12 -16.23 -1.36 -6.31
CA ALA A 12 -17.36 -0.43 -6.48
C ALA A 12 -18.12 -0.25 -5.17
N GLY A 13 -18.86 0.85 -5.08
CA GLY A 13 -19.73 1.16 -3.95
C GLY A 13 -19.06 1.97 -2.86
N GLU A 14 -19.76 2.11 -1.75
CA GLU A 14 -19.26 2.86 -0.59
C GLU A 14 -18.50 1.90 0.32
N VAL A 15 -17.20 2.07 0.38
CA VAL A 15 -16.31 1.32 1.26
C VAL A 15 -15.54 2.33 2.12
N ASP A 16 -15.91 2.41 3.39
CA ASP A 16 -15.41 3.47 4.28
C ASP A 16 -14.32 3.00 5.24
N GLU A 17 -14.31 1.71 5.57
CA GLU A 17 -13.39 1.13 6.55
C GLU A 17 -12.62 -0.05 5.98
N VAL A 18 -11.44 -0.25 6.55
CA VAL A 18 -10.59 -1.41 6.34
C VAL A 18 -10.13 -1.97 7.66
N SER A 19 -10.10 -3.29 7.78
CA SER A 19 -9.46 -3.97 8.90
C SER A 19 -8.42 -4.96 8.39
N TRP A 20 -7.33 -5.10 9.13
CA TRP A 20 -6.26 -6.01 8.74
C TRP A 20 -5.49 -6.56 9.93
N LEU A 21 -4.90 -7.72 9.73
CA LEU A 21 -3.87 -8.29 10.57
C LEU A 21 -2.54 -8.13 9.84
N GLY A 22 -1.67 -7.29 10.35
CA GLY A 22 -0.41 -6.93 9.73
C GLY A 22 0.24 -5.74 10.42
N ARG A 23 1.23 -5.12 9.76
CA ARG A 23 1.90 -3.95 10.30
C ARG A 23 1.06 -2.69 10.13
N GLY A 24 1.11 -1.86 11.13
CA GLY A 24 0.37 -0.59 11.19
C GLY A 24 0.61 0.17 12.50
N PRO A 25 -0.27 1.13 12.80
CA PRO A 25 -1.44 1.58 12.01
C PRO A 25 -1.09 2.48 10.83
N HIS A 26 0.05 3.18 10.89
CA HIS A 26 0.52 4.10 9.85
C HIS A 26 1.17 3.34 8.69
N GLU A 27 1.41 4.04 7.60
CA GLU A 27 2.11 3.48 6.46
C GLU A 27 3.51 3.00 6.84
N ASN A 28 3.92 1.93 6.22
CA ASN A 28 5.23 1.33 6.42
C ASN A 28 5.66 0.63 5.14
N TYR A 29 6.97 0.50 4.95
CA TYR A 29 7.57 -0.05 3.74
C TYR A 29 8.63 -1.08 4.14
N PRO A 30 9.04 -2.00 3.23
CA PRO A 30 10.03 -3.03 3.57
C PRO A 30 11.32 -2.50 4.20
N ASP A 31 11.72 -1.29 3.83
CA ASP A 31 12.87 -0.58 4.38
C ASP A 31 12.51 0.41 5.51
N ARG A 32 11.26 0.47 5.96
CA ARG A 32 10.75 1.38 7.00
C ARG A 32 9.71 0.71 7.89
N LEU A 33 10.15 -0.25 8.69
CA LEU A 33 9.25 -1.05 9.54
C LEU A 33 9.32 -0.72 11.03
N LEU A 34 10.32 0.05 11.48
CA LEU A 34 10.66 0.20 12.90
C LEU A 34 9.54 0.67 13.82
N ALA A 35 8.66 1.51 13.31
CA ALA A 35 7.56 2.06 14.10
C ALA A 35 6.21 1.37 13.82
N ALA A 36 6.21 0.28 13.06
CA ALA A 36 5.00 -0.43 12.67
C ALA A 36 4.90 -1.77 13.38
N ASP A 37 3.88 -1.92 14.20
CA ASP A 37 3.63 -3.13 14.98
C ASP A 37 2.72 -4.11 14.24
N LEU A 38 2.95 -5.41 14.45
CA LEU A 38 2.07 -6.48 14.01
C LEU A 38 0.87 -6.57 14.94
N HIS A 39 -0.29 -6.22 14.44
CA HIS A 39 -1.54 -6.21 15.23
C HIS A 39 -2.77 -6.33 14.32
N ARG A 40 -3.95 -6.40 14.95
CA ARG A 40 -5.22 -6.20 14.27
C ARG A 40 -5.59 -4.73 14.31
N TRP A 41 -5.76 -4.13 13.14
CA TRP A 41 -6.07 -2.73 12.97
C TRP A 41 -7.42 -2.57 12.28
N GLN A 42 -8.10 -1.48 12.58
CA GLN A 42 -9.30 -1.05 11.88
C GLN A 42 -9.29 0.46 11.79
N LEU A 43 -9.34 0.99 10.58
CA LEU A 43 -9.31 2.43 10.33
C LEU A 43 -10.27 2.81 9.20
N PRO A 44 -10.78 4.04 9.19
CA PRO A 44 -11.37 4.62 8.00
C PRO A 44 -10.36 4.64 6.86
N ILE A 45 -10.79 4.34 5.65
CA ILE A 45 -9.90 4.36 4.46
C ILE A 45 -9.28 5.74 4.27
N ALA A 46 -10.03 6.80 4.50
CA ALA A 46 -9.51 8.17 4.42
C ALA A 46 -8.31 8.42 5.35
N ALA A 47 -8.24 7.71 6.49
CA ALA A 47 -7.13 7.84 7.43
C ALA A 47 -5.86 7.06 7.00
N LEU A 48 -5.95 6.21 6.00
CA LEU A 48 -4.81 5.48 5.47
C LEU A 48 -3.97 6.31 4.50
N HIS A 49 -4.54 7.36 3.96
CA HIS A 49 -3.83 8.28 3.06
C HIS A 49 -2.89 9.19 3.86
N THR A 50 -1.61 9.17 3.50
CA THR A 50 -0.63 10.11 4.05
C THR A 50 -0.64 11.38 3.20
N PRO A 51 -0.82 12.56 3.80
CA PRO A 51 -1.07 13.80 3.06
C PRO A 51 0.23 14.40 2.47
N TYR A 52 0.91 13.69 1.60
CA TYR A 52 2.00 14.22 0.79
C TYR A 52 1.81 13.83 -0.68
N VAL A 53 2.36 14.62 -1.58
CA VAL A 53 2.21 14.43 -3.03
C VAL A 53 3.43 13.73 -3.62
N PHE A 54 4.59 13.88 -3.03
CA PHE A 54 5.83 13.21 -3.38
C PHE A 54 6.45 12.55 -2.14
N PRO A 55 6.94 11.30 -2.26
CA PRO A 55 6.87 10.39 -3.40
C PRO A 55 5.45 9.90 -3.69
N THR A 56 5.24 9.29 -4.86
CA THR A 56 3.94 8.82 -5.34
C THR A 56 3.42 7.56 -4.63
N ASP A 57 4.29 6.79 -4.00
CA ASP A 57 3.88 5.68 -3.14
C ASP A 57 3.25 6.20 -1.86
N ASN A 58 2.11 5.66 -1.52
CA ASN A 58 1.33 6.13 -0.39
C ASN A 58 0.55 4.99 0.26
N GLY A 59 0.57 4.98 1.57
CA GLY A 59 -0.35 4.16 2.35
C GLY A 59 -0.06 2.67 2.39
N LEU A 60 1.14 2.20 2.04
CA LEU A 60 1.48 0.78 2.12
C LEU A 60 1.46 0.27 3.57
N ARG A 61 0.88 -0.91 3.77
CA ARG A 61 0.93 -1.69 5.02
C ARG A 61 1.55 -3.04 4.74
N CYS A 62 2.71 -3.27 5.34
CA CYS A 62 3.48 -4.49 5.12
C CYS A 62 3.03 -5.66 5.99
N ASP A 63 3.50 -6.84 5.62
CA ASP A 63 3.36 -8.08 6.37
C ASP A 63 1.91 -8.41 6.75
N THR A 64 0.98 -8.18 5.82
CA THR A 64 -0.44 -8.45 6.01
C THR A 64 -0.75 -9.92 5.79
N ARG A 65 -1.58 -10.47 6.68
CA ARG A 65 -2.06 -11.85 6.65
C ARG A 65 -3.54 -11.95 6.35
N GLN A 66 -4.31 -10.99 6.83
CA GLN A 66 -5.75 -10.90 6.62
C GLN A 66 -6.10 -9.45 6.35
N LEU A 67 -6.96 -9.24 5.37
CA LEU A 67 -7.48 -7.93 4.99
C LEU A 67 -8.97 -8.06 4.79
N ARG A 68 -9.74 -7.13 5.32
CA ARG A 68 -11.19 -7.09 5.14
C ARG A 68 -11.64 -5.69 4.73
N LEU A 69 -12.42 -5.66 3.66
CA LEU A 69 -13.03 -4.46 3.07
C LEU A 69 -14.46 -4.81 2.70
N ALA A 70 -15.44 -4.16 3.31
CA ALA A 70 -16.86 -4.49 3.10
C ALA A 70 -17.11 -6.00 3.24
N GLU A 71 -17.65 -6.65 2.22
CA GLU A 71 -17.93 -8.08 2.19
C GLU A 71 -16.76 -8.95 1.72
N VAL A 72 -15.62 -8.34 1.37
CA VAL A 72 -14.47 -9.05 0.84
C VAL A 72 -13.44 -9.29 1.94
N SER A 73 -13.05 -10.54 2.12
CA SER A 73 -11.93 -10.94 2.96
C SER A 73 -10.82 -11.54 2.11
N ILE A 74 -9.57 -11.16 2.40
CA ILE A 74 -8.39 -11.60 1.66
C ILE A 74 -7.37 -12.15 2.66
N GLU A 75 -6.91 -13.36 2.42
CA GLU A 75 -5.90 -14.03 3.25
C GLU A 75 -4.67 -14.38 2.42
N GLY A 76 -3.49 -14.33 3.04
CA GLY A 76 -2.22 -14.67 2.39
C GLY A 76 -1.02 -14.07 3.09
N LYS A 77 0.02 -13.84 2.32
CA LYS A 77 1.22 -13.08 2.71
C LYS A 77 1.44 -12.01 1.67
N PHE A 78 1.11 -10.79 2.00
CA PHE A 78 1.19 -9.66 1.06
C PHE A 78 1.35 -8.34 1.82
N HIS A 79 1.62 -7.29 1.07
CA HIS A 79 1.46 -5.92 1.52
C HIS A 79 0.22 -5.35 0.84
N PHE A 80 -0.40 -4.34 1.39
CA PHE A 80 -1.53 -3.69 0.72
C PHE A 80 -1.47 -2.17 0.84
N SER A 81 -2.11 -1.53 -0.09
CA SER A 81 -2.54 -0.14 0.01
C SER A 81 -3.96 0.00 -0.52
N VAL A 82 -4.75 0.83 0.14
CA VAL A 82 -6.13 1.11 -0.25
C VAL A 82 -6.38 2.61 -0.17
N SER A 83 -7.06 3.15 -1.18
CA SER A 83 -7.30 4.58 -1.29
C SER A 83 -8.56 4.86 -2.08
N HIS A 84 -9.19 6.00 -1.83
CA HIS A 84 -10.22 6.56 -2.70
C HIS A 84 -9.65 7.13 -4.02
N TYR A 85 -8.32 7.19 -4.13
CA TYR A 85 -7.60 7.72 -5.30
C TYR A 85 -6.86 6.62 -6.03
N SER A 86 -6.88 6.67 -7.37
CA SER A 86 -6.07 5.75 -8.17
C SER A 86 -4.58 6.06 -8.07
N GLN A 87 -3.74 5.06 -8.33
CA GLN A 87 -2.29 5.26 -8.42
C GLN A 87 -1.92 6.30 -9.49
N GLN A 88 -2.70 6.35 -10.57
CA GLN A 88 -2.49 7.33 -11.62
C GLN A 88 -2.77 8.76 -11.13
N GLN A 89 -3.86 8.98 -10.39
CA GLN A 89 -4.15 10.27 -9.77
C GLN A 89 -3.05 10.68 -8.80
N LEU A 90 -2.58 9.76 -7.95
CA LEU A 90 -1.48 10.01 -7.01
C LEU A 90 -0.17 10.37 -7.73
N ALA A 91 0.13 9.70 -8.85
CA ALA A 91 1.31 9.96 -9.65
C ALA A 91 1.27 11.31 -10.41
N GLN A 92 0.09 11.79 -10.77
CA GLN A 92 -0.09 13.01 -11.56
C GLN A 92 -0.37 14.25 -10.70
N ALA A 93 -0.80 14.07 -9.45
CA ALA A 93 -1.13 15.18 -8.56
C ALA A 93 0.12 16.00 -8.20
N ARG A 94 0.01 17.32 -8.31
CA ARG A 94 1.03 18.28 -7.87
C ARG A 94 0.69 18.89 -6.51
N HIS A 95 -0.59 18.89 -6.18
CA HIS A 95 -1.13 19.39 -4.91
C HIS A 95 -2.19 18.41 -4.40
N GLN A 96 -2.43 18.40 -3.10
CA GLN A 96 -3.50 17.58 -2.51
C GLN A 96 -4.89 17.91 -3.08
N THR A 97 -5.11 19.17 -3.41
CA THR A 97 -6.36 19.64 -4.03
C THR A 97 -6.62 19.07 -5.42
N ASP A 98 -5.61 18.48 -6.06
CA ASP A 98 -5.75 17.81 -7.36
C ASP A 98 -6.37 16.41 -7.22
N LEU A 99 -6.44 15.87 -6.00
CA LEU A 99 -6.97 14.55 -5.72
C LEU A 99 -8.49 14.61 -5.54
N VAL A 100 -9.22 13.97 -6.44
CA VAL A 100 -10.69 13.89 -6.43
C VAL A 100 -11.11 12.44 -6.32
N ALA A 101 -11.88 12.10 -5.30
CA ALA A 101 -12.46 10.77 -5.16
C ALA A 101 -13.54 10.55 -6.24
N GLN A 102 -13.45 9.44 -6.96
CA GLN A 102 -14.33 9.10 -8.08
C GLN A 102 -15.34 7.99 -7.73
N GLY A 103 -15.52 7.71 -6.45
CA GLY A 103 -16.34 6.60 -5.95
C GLY A 103 -15.57 5.29 -5.92
N GLY A 104 -15.99 4.37 -5.04
CA GLY A 104 -15.31 3.12 -4.81
C GLY A 104 -13.92 3.29 -4.17
N VAL A 105 -13.18 2.20 -4.11
CA VAL A 105 -11.82 2.19 -3.59
C VAL A 105 -10.87 1.45 -4.52
N HIS A 106 -9.64 1.94 -4.59
CA HIS A 106 -8.54 1.32 -5.31
C HIS A 106 -7.70 0.53 -4.30
N LEU A 107 -7.58 -0.78 -4.53
CA LEU A 107 -6.83 -1.71 -3.70
C LEU A 107 -5.63 -2.23 -4.50
N CYS A 108 -4.44 -2.12 -3.92
CA CYS A 108 -3.25 -2.80 -4.40
C CYS A 108 -2.88 -3.90 -3.41
N LEU A 109 -2.67 -5.11 -3.93
CA LEU A 109 -2.14 -6.25 -3.20
C LEU A 109 -0.75 -6.52 -3.73
N ASP A 110 0.26 -6.23 -2.94
CA ASP A 110 1.66 -6.37 -3.33
C ASP A 110 2.21 -7.69 -2.82
N GLY A 111 2.64 -8.54 -3.72
CA GLY A 111 3.49 -9.67 -3.36
C GLY A 111 4.89 -9.22 -2.98
N PHE A 112 5.39 -8.18 -3.67
CA PHE A 112 6.74 -7.64 -3.47
C PHE A 112 6.75 -6.11 -3.66
N HIS A 113 7.52 -5.44 -2.84
CA HIS A 113 7.76 -4.00 -2.90
C HIS A 113 9.20 -3.71 -2.54
N MET A 114 9.88 -2.86 -3.30
CA MET A 114 11.29 -2.58 -3.08
C MET A 114 11.58 -1.59 -1.96
N GLY A 115 10.58 -0.99 -1.34
CA GLY A 115 10.76 0.10 -0.40
C GLY A 115 10.80 1.47 -1.06
N VAL A 116 11.03 2.51 -0.29
CA VAL A 116 10.95 3.91 -0.74
C VAL A 116 12.25 4.69 -0.62
N GLY A 117 13.28 4.12 0.02
CA GLY A 117 14.57 4.78 0.20
C GLY A 117 14.53 5.97 1.17
N GLY A 118 15.48 6.87 1.02
CA GLY A 118 15.56 8.07 1.85
C GLY A 118 16.22 7.86 3.20
N ASP A 119 17.16 6.91 3.30
CA ASP A 119 17.96 6.69 4.51
C ASP A 119 18.96 7.82 4.76
N ASP A 120 19.25 8.60 3.74
CA ASP A 120 20.10 9.78 3.82
C ASP A 120 19.41 11.02 3.21
N SER A 121 19.94 12.20 3.54
CA SER A 121 19.39 13.47 3.05
C SER A 121 19.78 13.79 1.60
N TRP A 122 20.61 12.97 0.97
CA TRP A 122 21.26 13.26 -0.29
C TRP A 122 20.77 12.37 -1.43
N SER A 123 20.28 11.17 -1.13
CA SER A 123 19.79 10.26 -2.14
C SER A 123 18.42 9.67 -1.78
N GLN A 124 17.62 9.44 -2.82
CA GLN A 124 16.37 8.67 -2.71
C GLN A 124 16.61 7.19 -3.03
N SER A 125 17.87 6.75 -3.00
CA SER A 125 18.22 5.39 -3.37
C SER A 125 17.75 4.38 -2.32
N VAL A 126 17.10 3.34 -2.79
CA VAL A 126 16.76 2.18 -2.00
C VAL A 126 18.00 1.30 -1.85
N ARG A 127 18.25 0.77 -0.64
CA ARG A 127 19.38 -0.14 -0.41
C ARG A 127 19.27 -1.40 -1.27
N PRO A 128 20.41 -1.94 -1.74
CA PRO A 128 20.43 -3.11 -2.65
C PRO A 128 19.69 -4.34 -2.14
N GLU A 129 19.65 -4.56 -0.83
CA GLU A 129 18.93 -5.69 -0.22
C GLU A 129 17.41 -5.66 -0.44
N PHE A 130 16.85 -4.48 -0.75
CA PHE A 130 15.43 -4.31 -1.04
C PHE A 130 15.12 -4.26 -2.54
N TRP A 131 16.11 -4.34 -3.41
CA TRP A 131 15.88 -4.27 -4.85
C TRP A 131 15.14 -5.49 -5.37
N LEU A 132 14.13 -5.26 -6.19
CA LEU A 132 13.47 -6.30 -6.96
C LEU A 132 14.21 -6.46 -8.29
N LEU A 133 15.10 -7.42 -8.34
CA LEU A 133 15.90 -7.71 -9.53
C LEU A 133 15.08 -8.50 -10.56
N PRO A 134 15.48 -8.49 -11.86
CA PRO A 134 14.87 -9.36 -12.85
C PRO A 134 14.92 -10.82 -12.41
N GLY A 135 13.78 -11.50 -12.49
CA GLY A 135 13.65 -12.89 -12.05
C GLY A 135 12.20 -13.37 -12.09
N SER A 136 11.98 -14.56 -11.56
CA SER A 136 10.64 -15.13 -11.41
C SER A 136 10.11 -14.84 -10.01
N TYR A 137 8.91 -14.30 -9.94
CA TYR A 137 8.22 -13.97 -8.70
C TYR A 137 6.88 -14.68 -8.67
N SER A 138 6.54 -15.27 -7.53
CA SER A 138 5.22 -15.85 -7.31
C SER A 138 4.71 -15.50 -5.92
N TRP A 139 3.44 -15.23 -5.82
CA TRP A 139 2.73 -15.02 -4.55
C TRP A 139 1.26 -15.37 -4.74
N ASN A 140 0.57 -15.61 -3.67
CA ASN A 140 -0.84 -15.94 -3.72
C ASN A 140 -1.62 -15.29 -2.59
N CYS A 141 -2.91 -15.11 -2.81
CA CYS A 141 -3.88 -14.73 -1.81
C CYS A 141 -5.22 -15.41 -2.11
N ILE A 142 -6.04 -15.54 -1.09
CA ILE A 142 -7.34 -16.20 -1.17
C ILE A 142 -8.41 -15.15 -0.86
N PHE A 143 -9.34 -14.98 -1.79
CA PHE A 143 -10.53 -14.14 -1.63
C PHE A 143 -11.68 -14.97 -1.09
N ARG A 144 -12.40 -14.41 -0.12
CA ARG A 144 -13.57 -15.04 0.48
C ARG A 144 -14.74 -14.05 0.56
#